data_481134a38b0df7fc0b397f8fe064a807
#
_entry.id   481134a38b0df7fc0b397f8fe064a807
#
_cell.length_a   1.000
_cell.length_b   1.000
_cell.length_c   1.000
_cell.angle_alpha   90.00
_cell.angle_beta   90.00
_cell.angle_gamma   90.00
#
_symmetry.space_group_name_H-M   'P 1'
#
loop_
_entity.id
_entity.type
_entity.pdbx_description
1 polymer ?
#
loop_
_entity_poly.entity_id
_entity_poly.type
_entity_poly.pdbx_seq_one_letter_code
_entity_poly.pdbx_strand_id
1 'polypeptide(L)'
;MSRLVATYDWEYNGVRGPKNKAFWGVEINDWNMPWNYETKSDLSPKELKQIKDLAWAEQPHTINEVGSTYTIQGFDLSYVGVILGPSVKYKDGDIIFDPSESYNTRATSRRTLSDGSKQSFGKTFIRNIVFI
;
A
#
# COMPACT_ATOMS: atom_id res chain seq x y z
N MET A 1 -7.13 -15.85 -9.03
CA MET A 1 -7.01 -15.25 -7.68
C MET A 1 -7.30 -13.76 -7.80
N SER A 2 -8.08 -13.19 -6.89
CA SER A 2 -8.46 -11.76 -6.92
C SER A 2 -8.12 -11.10 -5.58
N ARG A 3 -7.68 -9.82 -5.61
CA ARG A 3 -7.33 -9.04 -4.43
C ARG A 3 -7.66 -7.56 -4.65
N LEU A 4 -7.80 -6.83 -3.54
CA LEU A 4 -7.82 -5.37 -3.52
C LEU A 4 -6.43 -4.85 -3.18
N VAL A 5 -6.01 -3.79 -3.85
CA VAL A 5 -4.77 -3.08 -3.56
C VAL A 5 -5.00 -1.58 -3.55
N ALA A 6 -4.20 -0.85 -2.81
CA ALA A 6 -4.32 0.60 -2.73
C ALA A 6 -2.96 1.29 -2.90
N THR A 7 -2.99 2.56 -3.34
CA THR A 7 -1.85 3.47 -3.21
C THR A 7 -1.49 3.63 -1.74
N TYR A 8 -0.23 3.96 -1.43
CA TYR A 8 0.24 4.04 -0.04
C TYR A 8 -0.13 5.40 0.59
N ASP A 9 -1.45 5.66 0.68
CA ASP A 9 -2.02 6.92 1.15
C ASP A 9 -2.72 6.82 2.50
N TRP A 10 -2.63 5.67 3.14
CA TRP A 10 -3.10 5.43 4.51
C TRP A 10 -1.94 5.06 5.41
N GLU A 11 -2.04 5.47 6.67
CA GLU A 11 -1.00 5.20 7.65
C GLU A 11 -0.89 3.70 7.97
N TYR A 12 0.35 3.24 8.18
CA TYR A 12 0.66 1.90 8.65
C TYR A 12 2.01 1.89 9.38
N ASN A 13 2.04 1.44 10.63
CA ASN A 13 3.29 1.38 11.40
C ASN A 13 3.82 -0.05 11.62
N GLY A 14 3.13 -1.06 11.14
CA GLY A 14 3.63 -2.45 11.08
C GLY A 14 3.51 -3.28 12.34
N VAL A 15 3.09 -2.73 13.49
CA VAL A 15 3.21 -3.46 14.77
C VAL A 15 1.90 -3.66 15.52
N ARG A 16 0.99 -2.70 15.46
CA ARG A 16 -0.31 -2.75 16.17
C ARG A 16 -1.28 -1.80 15.50
N GLY A 17 -2.56 -2.10 15.59
CA GLY A 17 -3.62 -1.17 15.23
C GLY A 17 -3.43 0.20 15.92
N PRO A 18 -3.97 1.27 15.35
CA PRO A 18 -3.90 2.61 15.91
C PRO A 18 -4.58 2.65 17.28
N LYS A 19 -4.14 3.53 18.19
CA LYS A 19 -4.65 3.61 19.57
C LYS A 19 -6.18 3.73 19.69
N ASN A 20 -6.82 4.31 18.67
CA ASN A 20 -8.25 4.63 18.70
C ASN A 20 -9.07 3.89 17.64
N LYS A 21 -8.50 2.89 16.95
CA LYS A 21 -9.15 2.12 15.90
C LYS A 21 -8.84 0.63 16.07
N ALA A 22 -9.70 -0.23 15.56
CA ALA A 22 -9.51 -1.68 15.66
C ALA A 22 -8.29 -2.18 14.86
N PHE A 23 -7.96 -1.52 13.74
CA PHE A 23 -6.88 -1.91 12.85
C PHE A 23 -6.39 -0.72 12.00
N TRP A 24 -5.22 -0.85 11.40
CA TRP A 24 -4.78 -0.01 10.29
C TRP A 24 -5.55 -0.41 9.04
N GLY A 25 -6.18 0.54 8.36
CA GLY A 25 -7.04 0.23 7.23
C GLY A 25 -7.09 1.31 6.18
N VAL A 26 -7.54 0.92 5.00
CA VAL A 26 -8.01 1.83 3.95
C VAL A 26 -9.41 2.27 4.32
N GLU A 27 -9.63 3.57 4.39
CA GLU A 27 -10.90 4.19 4.79
C GLU A 27 -11.41 5.07 3.64
N ILE A 28 -12.64 4.81 3.19
CA ILE A 28 -13.31 5.58 2.14
C ILE A 28 -14.76 5.80 2.58
N ASN A 29 -15.10 7.01 2.99
CA ASN A 29 -16.40 7.33 3.57
C ASN A 29 -16.74 6.37 4.73
N ASP A 30 -17.84 5.62 4.62
CA ASP A 30 -18.30 4.65 5.63
C ASP A 30 -17.70 3.26 5.47
N TRP A 31 -16.91 3.05 4.41
CA TRP A 31 -16.23 1.78 4.16
C TRP A 31 -14.81 1.80 4.69
N ASN A 32 -14.43 0.72 5.39
CA ASN A 32 -13.05 0.49 5.79
C ASN A 32 -12.67 -0.99 5.68
N MET A 33 -11.39 -1.26 5.49
CA MET A 33 -10.87 -2.62 5.41
C MET A 33 -9.42 -2.64 5.91
N PRO A 34 -9.01 -3.65 6.72
CA PRO A 34 -7.61 -3.81 7.12
C PRO A 34 -6.67 -3.80 5.92
N TRP A 35 -5.45 -3.32 6.08
CA TRP A 35 -4.51 -3.29 4.98
C TRP A 35 -3.07 -3.61 5.37
N ASN A 36 -2.29 -4.00 4.39
CA ASN A 36 -0.84 -4.09 4.46
C ASN A 36 -0.31 -5.02 5.58
N TYR A 37 -0.80 -6.27 5.63
CA TYR A 37 -0.50 -7.31 6.63
C TYR A 37 -1.14 -7.13 8.01
N GLU A 38 -2.11 -6.25 8.18
CA GLU A 38 -2.76 -6.04 9.47
C GLU A 38 -3.42 -7.31 9.99
N THR A 39 -4.10 -8.07 9.13
CA THR A 39 -4.81 -9.31 9.52
C THR A 39 -3.87 -10.46 9.89
N LYS A 40 -2.59 -10.36 9.60
CA LYS A 40 -1.59 -11.37 9.98
C LYS A 40 -1.43 -11.50 11.50
N SER A 41 -1.71 -10.44 12.25
CA SER A 41 -1.64 -10.45 13.72
C SER A 41 -2.69 -11.32 14.38
N ASP A 42 -3.78 -11.65 13.65
CA ASP A 42 -4.89 -12.46 14.17
C ASP A 42 -4.65 -13.97 14.01
N LEU A 43 -3.58 -14.36 13.33
CA LEU A 43 -3.26 -15.74 13.04
C LEU A 43 -2.53 -16.43 14.20
N SER A 44 -2.90 -17.68 14.46
CA SER A 44 -2.21 -18.55 15.40
C SER A 44 -0.78 -18.92 14.91
N PRO A 45 0.14 -19.32 15.81
CA PRO A 45 1.48 -19.76 15.41
C PRO A 45 1.49 -20.92 14.40
N LYS A 46 0.47 -21.78 14.43
CA LYS A 46 0.31 -22.89 13.49
C LYS A 46 -0.03 -22.39 12.08
N GLU A 47 -0.96 -21.45 11.98
CA GLU A 47 -1.35 -20.82 10.71
C GLU A 47 -0.20 -20.00 10.12
N LEU A 48 0.50 -19.23 10.93
CA LEU A 48 1.69 -18.47 10.51
C LEU A 48 2.76 -19.39 9.90
N LYS A 49 2.96 -20.56 10.48
CA LYS A 49 3.91 -21.55 9.95
C LYS A 49 3.46 -22.11 8.59
N GLN A 50 2.17 -22.28 8.38
CA GLN A 50 1.62 -22.80 7.12
C GLN A 50 1.75 -21.81 5.96
N ILE A 51 1.69 -20.52 6.24
CA ILE A 51 1.71 -19.47 5.22
C ILE A 51 3.07 -18.78 5.03
N LYS A 52 4.11 -19.18 5.79
CA LYS A 52 5.39 -18.46 5.86
C LYS A 52 6.10 -18.31 4.50
N ASP A 53 5.92 -19.30 3.62
CA ASP A 53 6.57 -19.36 2.30
C ASP A 53 5.61 -18.92 1.16
N LEU A 54 4.39 -18.50 1.49
CA LEU A 54 3.39 -18.03 0.53
C LEU A 54 3.53 -16.52 0.29
N ALA A 55 3.40 -16.11 -0.96
CA ALA A 55 3.26 -14.69 -1.29
C ALA A 55 1.99 -14.11 -0.66
N TRP A 56 1.93 -12.81 -0.42
CA TRP A 56 0.79 -12.16 0.22
C TRP A 56 -0.55 -12.57 -0.41
N ALA A 57 -0.66 -12.55 -1.72
CA ALA A 57 -1.89 -12.89 -2.42
C ALA A 57 -2.29 -14.36 -2.31
N GLU A 58 -1.36 -15.27 -2.01
CA GLU A 58 -1.62 -16.70 -1.84
C GLU A 58 -2.11 -17.04 -0.43
N GLN A 59 -1.89 -16.15 0.53
CA GLN A 59 -2.31 -16.36 1.91
C GLN A 59 -3.82 -16.22 2.04
N PRO A 60 -4.56 -17.23 2.60
CA PRO A 60 -6.03 -17.21 2.58
C PRO A 60 -6.66 -16.02 3.30
N HIS A 61 -6.08 -15.55 4.41
CA HIS A 61 -6.61 -14.45 5.22
C HIS A 61 -6.58 -13.11 4.49
N THR A 62 -5.69 -12.92 3.49
CA THR A 62 -5.54 -11.65 2.77
C THR A 62 -6.70 -11.31 1.84
N ILE A 63 -7.69 -12.19 1.70
CA ILE A 63 -8.96 -11.85 1.04
C ILE A 63 -9.72 -10.76 1.81
N ASN A 64 -9.47 -10.64 3.11
CA ASN A 64 -10.12 -9.69 4.01
C ASN A 64 -9.24 -8.46 4.31
N GLU A 65 -8.23 -8.21 3.48
CA GLU A 65 -7.42 -7.01 3.60
C GLU A 65 -7.05 -6.42 2.24
N VAL A 66 -6.71 -5.15 2.25
CA VAL A 66 -6.21 -4.43 1.08
C VAL A 66 -4.68 -4.53 1.05
N GLY A 67 -4.11 -4.93 -0.07
CA GLY A 67 -2.66 -4.92 -0.28
C GLY A 67 -2.15 -3.52 -0.63
N SER A 68 -0.85 -3.34 -0.47
CA SER A 68 -0.13 -2.15 -0.92
C SER A 68 0.79 -2.51 -2.09
N THR A 69 1.40 -1.51 -2.69
CA THR A 69 2.44 -1.68 -3.71
C THR A 69 3.61 -2.57 -3.25
N TYR A 70 3.82 -2.69 -1.95
CA TYR A 70 4.87 -3.55 -1.38
C TYR A 70 4.44 -5.00 -1.21
N THR A 71 3.15 -5.25 -0.99
CA THR A 71 2.63 -6.61 -0.75
C THR A 71 2.46 -7.43 -2.03
N ILE A 72 2.23 -6.75 -3.17
CA ILE A 72 1.99 -7.40 -4.47
C ILE A 72 3.22 -7.43 -5.37
N GLN A 73 4.34 -6.87 -4.94
CA GLN A 73 5.55 -6.80 -5.74
C GLN A 73 6.06 -8.20 -6.09
N GLY A 74 6.23 -8.46 -7.39
CA GLY A 74 6.73 -9.74 -7.90
C GLY A 74 5.69 -10.86 -7.96
N PHE A 75 4.39 -10.54 -7.90
CA PHE A 75 3.30 -11.51 -7.99
C PHE A 75 2.25 -11.11 -9.02
N ASP A 76 1.79 -12.08 -9.83
CA ASP A 76 0.74 -11.88 -10.82
C ASP A 76 -0.65 -12.23 -10.24
N LEU A 77 -1.61 -11.34 -10.40
CA LEU A 77 -3.00 -11.51 -10.00
C LEU A 77 -3.89 -11.71 -11.24
N SER A 78 -4.83 -12.64 -11.17
CA SER A 78 -5.82 -12.85 -12.24
C SER A 78 -6.79 -11.66 -12.35
N TYR A 79 -7.18 -11.10 -11.20
CA TYR A 79 -8.01 -9.91 -11.10
C TYR A 79 -7.54 -9.05 -9.94
N VAL A 80 -7.47 -7.75 -10.13
CA VAL A 80 -7.12 -6.78 -9.09
C VAL A 80 -8.08 -5.60 -9.11
N GLY A 81 -8.63 -5.26 -7.95
CA GLY A 81 -9.31 -4.00 -7.70
C GLY A 81 -8.29 -3.00 -7.17
N VAL A 82 -8.11 -1.87 -7.85
CA VAL A 82 -7.15 -0.84 -7.47
C VAL A 82 -7.87 0.34 -6.86
N ILE A 83 -7.51 0.71 -5.64
CA ILE A 83 -7.98 1.89 -4.93
C ILE A 83 -6.93 2.98 -5.08
N LEU A 84 -7.28 4.04 -5.79
CA LEU A 84 -6.44 5.24 -5.90
C LEU A 84 -6.81 6.19 -4.76
N GLY A 85 -5.85 6.44 -3.89
CA GLY A 85 -6.01 7.32 -2.75
C GLY A 85 -5.80 8.81 -3.11
N PRO A 86 -5.85 9.70 -2.11
CA PRO A 86 -5.81 11.14 -2.31
C PRO A 86 -4.52 11.68 -2.94
N SER A 87 -3.42 10.90 -2.94
CA SER A 87 -2.20 11.29 -3.65
C SER A 87 -2.32 11.29 -5.16
N VAL A 88 -3.35 10.62 -5.70
CA VAL A 88 -3.64 10.58 -7.15
C VAL A 88 -4.90 11.39 -7.41
N LYS A 89 -4.75 12.49 -8.11
CA LYS A 89 -5.83 13.45 -8.41
C LYS A 89 -6.04 13.55 -9.91
N TYR A 90 -7.26 13.86 -10.33
CA TYR A 90 -7.58 14.19 -11.70
C TYR A 90 -8.02 15.67 -11.78
N LYS A 91 -7.38 16.46 -12.63
CA LYS A 91 -7.70 17.87 -12.82
C LYS A 91 -7.45 18.28 -14.26
N ASP A 92 -8.41 18.95 -14.88
CA ASP A 92 -8.33 19.57 -16.21
C ASP A 92 -7.87 18.61 -17.34
N GLY A 93 -8.22 17.31 -17.23
CA GLY A 93 -7.82 16.30 -18.22
C GLY A 93 -6.55 15.51 -17.86
N ASP A 94 -5.82 15.93 -16.82
CA ASP A 94 -4.55 15.33 -16.43
C ASP A 94 -4.60 14.61 -15.07
N ILE A 95 -3.78 13.58 -14.94
CA ILE A 95 -3.52 12.92 -13.66
C ILE A 95 -2.40 13.68 -12.95
N ILE A 96 -2.70 14.15 -11.74
CA ILE A 96 -1.78 14.88 -10.87
C ILE A 96 -1.43 14.00 -9.68
N PHE A 97 -0.14 13.93 -9.36
CA PHE A 97 0.36 13.26 -8.17
C PHE A 97 0.71 14.27 -7.08
N ASP A 98 0.10 14.11 -5.91
CA ASP A 98 0.35 14.95 -4.74
C ASP A 98 1.11 14.18 -3.66
N PRO A 99 2.44 14.35 -3.57
CA PRO A 99 3.24 13.61 -2.59
C PRO A 99 2.91 13.94 -1.13
N SER A 100 2.26 15.07 -0.86
CA SER A 100 1.90 15.48 0.50
C SER A 100 0.78 14.63 1.10
N GLU A 101 -0.01 13.99 0.25
CA GLU A 101 -1.10 13.10 0.64
C GLU A 101 -0.66 11.63 0.78
N SER A 102 0.60 11.32 0.47
CA SER A 102 1.12 9.96 0.54
C SER A 102 1.83 9.68 1.85
N TYR A 103 1.52 8.55 2.47
CA TYR A 103 2.26 8.02 3.61
C TYR A 103 3.50 7.20 3.21
N ASN A 104 3.79 7.09 1.91
CA ASN A 104 4.99 6.44 1.42
C ASN A 104 6.22 7.33 1.60
N THR A 105 6.79 7.35 2.79
CA THR A 105 7.97 8.17 3.11
C THR A 105 9.19 7.84 2.25
N ARG A 106 9.32 6.59 1.78
CA ARG A 106 10.41 6.19 0.88
C ARG A 106 10.25 6.80 -0.52
N ALA A 107 9.02 6.91 -1.01
CA ALA A 107 8.72 7.51 -2.31
C ALA A 107 8.77 9.04 -2.26
N THR A 108 8.38 9.63 -1.13
CA THR A 108 8.31 11.10 -0.95
C THR A 108 9.59 11.72 -0.40
N SER A 109 10.55 10.92 0.09
CA SER A 109 11.85 11.42 0.60
C SER A 109 12.69 12.03 -0.52
N ARG A 110 13.22 13.23 -0.28
CA ARG A 110 14.21 13.85 -1.16
C ARG A 110 15.54 13.11 -1.05
N ARG A 111 16.06 12.62 -2.16
CA ARG A 111 17.41 12.07 -2.23
C ARG A 111 18.36 13.14 -2.77
N THR A 112 19.52 13.29 -2.14
CA THR A 112 20.62 14.05 -2.69
C THR A 112 21.35 13.18 -3.71
N LEU A 113 21.49 13.67 -4.93
CA LEU A 113 22.24 12.99 -5.99
C LEU A 113 23.74 13.15 -5.77
N SER A 114 24.55 12.35 -6.46
CA SER A 114 26.01 12.39 -6.37
C SER A 114 26.63 13.76 -6.76
N ASP A 115 25.89 14.59 -7.51
CA ASP A 115 26.26 15.94 -7.90
C ASP A 115 25.85 17.03 -6.87
N GLY A 116 25.28 16.62 -5.71
CA GLY A 116 24.80 17.53 -4.66
C GLY A 116 23.42 18.13 -4.93
N SER A 117 22.81 17.88 -6.08
CA SER A 117 21.44 18.32 -6.38
C SER A 117 20.39 17.47 -5.65
N LYS A 118 19.22 18.05 -5.40
CA LYS A 118 18.08 17.32 -4.81
C LYS A 118 17.18 16.79 -5.91
N GLN A 119 16.93 15.50 -5.92
CA GLN A 119 16.00 14.87 -6.86
C GLN A 119 14.59 15.46 -6.70
N SER A 120 13.95 15.86 -7.81
CA SER A 120 12.56 16.34 -7.77
C SER A 120 11.61 15.18 -7.48
N PHE A 121 10.60 15.42 -6.64
CA PHE A 121 9.62 14.42 -6.22
C PHE A 121 8.88 13.74 -7.39
N GLY A 122 8.55 14.46 -8.45
CA GLY A 122 7.68 13.99 -9.51
C GLY A 122 8.18 12.73 -10.20
N LYS A 123 9.47 12.63 -10.51
CA LYS A 123 10.02 11.49 -11.25
C LYS A 123 10.09 10.20 -10.41
N THR A 124 10.39 10.32 -9.12
CA THR A 124 10.47 9.15 -8.22
C THR A 124 9.09 8.65 -7.83
N PHE A 125 8.15 9.57 -7.60
CA PHE A 125 6.79 9.24 -7.21
C PHE A 125 6.03 8.53 -8.33
N ILE A 126 6.08 9.05 -9.55
CA ILE A 126 5.51 8.42 -10.75
C ILE A 126 6.09 7.02 -10.96
N ARG A 127 7.39 6.84 -10.80
CA ARG A 127 8.06 5.56 -10.98
C ARG A 127 7.58 4.47 -10.00
N ASN A 128 7.18 4.86 -8.78
CA ASN A 128 6.70 3.92 -7.77
C ASN A 128 5.19 3.62 -7.86
N ILE A 129 4.41 4.44 -8.57
CA ILE A 129 2.99 4.20 -8.82
C ILE A 129 2.75 3.44 -10.13
N VAL A 130 3.60 3.66 -11.14
CA VAL A 130 3.41 3.10 -12.50
C VAL A 130 3.96 1.67 -12.66
N PHE A 131 4.73 1.16 -11.69
CA PHE A 131 5.18 -0.23 -11.68
C PHE A 131 4.30 -1.12 -10.79
N ILE A 132 3.01 -1.20 -11.14
CA ILE A 132 2.10 -2.27 -10.72
C ILE A 132 1.80 -3.12 -11.95
#